data_24a078faaba1be8fdf4287a85af209e3
#
_entry.id   24a078faaba1be8fdf4287a85af209e3
#
_cell.length_a   1.000
_cell.length_b   1.000
_cell.length_c   1.000
_cell.angle_alpha   90.00
_cell.angle_beta   90.00
_cell.angle_gamma   90.00
#
_symmetry.space_group_name_H-M   'P 1'
#
loop_
_entity.id
_entity.type
_entity.pdbx_description
1 polymer ?
#
loop_
_entity_poly.entity_id
_entity_poly.type
_entity_poly.pdbx_seq_one_letter_code
_entity_poly.pdbx_strand_id
1 'polypeptide(L)'
;MEQQIHITLQFDLAIGKVNLNEIVYRLEQLKNPLMLEILKTILTGYDDLMADRLSPQSGVMTPSKMRKGLGRHVRKGDPNNRFCHGRCIRKRGYRQHLRVLSTVFGKLQLPLRVAECRVCGARHSPLLDALNITPYSRKESNFEHEVIEAVIDTNYRRLVEGRSIDISLGGIHNLVVGSDVDQMAPAASVDLGDLAAIMADGTGYKRQKGEKGELRSVIGITTGGKVEPLGTFANTQWSDIEQIVKERFKQTKAAGIPFIYDGEPGLDDFLADVTESQRCTWHGPRGLYHSMWEDGLRKNQSQPHIDQLKHLIGIELPKGDYELLKDQDKAAVEDKYRSSKAEIAELIDVFKEHGYQKGATYLENLSERIFTNIELWLKTGVIAPKTTSLLERIFREIGRRVKRIAWGWSDATVTKLSKMIILKKYSKEKWEQYWKQKLGINGHFSIHFVHAELRPCHNF
;
A
#
# COMPACT_ATOMS: atom_id res chain seq x y z
N MET A 1 -3.43 -15.84 33.63
CA MET A 1 -2.21 -16.16 34.40
C MET A 1 -1.06 -15.53 33.64
N GLU A 2 -0.48 -14.51 34.20
CA GLU A 2 0.68 -13.83 33.66
C GLU A 2 1.93 -14.65 34.00
N GLN A 3 2.85 -14.76 33.03
CA GLN A 3 4.14 -15.42 33.20
C GLN A 3 5.25 -14.40 32.97
N GLN A 4 6.21 -14.33 33.86
CA GLN A 4 7.38 -13.49 33.74
C GLN A 4 8.58 -14.34 33.34
N ILE A 5 9.32 -13.89 32.33
CA ILE A 5 10.57 -14.49 31.89
C ILE A 5 11.68 -13.47 32.16
N HIS A 6 12.64 -13.85 32.98
CA HIS A 6 13.79 -13.02 33.31
C HIS A 6 15.00 -13.42 32.46
N ILE A 7 15.66 -12.43 31.85
CA ILE A 7 16.84 -12.61 31.03
C ILE A 7 17.93 -11.73 31.59
N THR A 8 19.10 -12.33 31.95
CA THR A 8 20.26 -11.61 32.46
C THR A 8 21.31 -11.50 31.35
N LEU A 9 21.84 -10.29 31.14
CA LEU A 9 22.91 -9.99 30.20
C LEU A 9 24.17 -9.57 31.00
N GLN A 10 25.30 -10.11 30.60
CA GLN A 10 26.62 -9.76 31.20
C GLN A 10 27.49 -9.15 30.10
N PHE A 11 28.12 -8.05 30.43
CA PHE A 11 29.10 -7.36 29.59
C PHE A 11 30.40 -7.14 30.35
N ASP A 12 31.51 -7.51 29.73
CA ASP A 12 32.84 -7.30 30.28
C ASP A 12 33.45 -6.05 29.62
N LEU A 13 33.75 -5.04 30.43
CA LEU A 13 34.28 -3.75 30.00
C LEU A 13 35.67 -3.49 30.61
N ALA A 14 36.68 -3.33 29.76
CA ALA A 14 37.99 -2.90 30.18
C ALA A 14 38.04 -1.38 30.37
N ILE A 15 37.81 -0.91 31.59
CA ILE A 15 37.72 0.51 31.92
C ILE A 15 39.01 1.25 31.49
N GLY A 16 38.86 2.39 30.82
CA GLY A 16 39.95 3.22 30.32
C GLY A 16 40.58 2.76 28.99
N LYS A 17 40.15 1.59 28.45
CA LYS A 17 40.63 1.06 27.15
C LYS A 17 39.58 1.04 26.07
N VAL A 18 38.31 1.13 26.45
CA VAL A 18 37.15 1.07 25.50
C VAL A 18 36.70 2.49 25.18
N ASN A 19 36.42 2.77 23.92
CA ASN A 19 35.80 4.01 23.47
C ASN A 19 34.34 3.79 23.07
N LEU A 20 33.58 4.88 22.94
CA LEU A 20 32.15 4.84 22.60
C LEU A 20 31.89 4.11 21.28
N ASN A 21 32.71 4.33 20.25
CA ASN A 21 32.49 3.71 18.93
C ASN A 21 32.65 2.19 19.01
N GLU A 22 33.56 1.69 19.81
CA GLU A 22 33.73 0.25 20.01
C GLU A 22 32.51 -0.35 20.73
N ILE A 23 32.02 0.33 21.77
CA ILE A 23 30.79 -0.10 22.46
C ILE A 23 29.61 -0.18 21.48
N VAL A 24 29.37 0.90 20.73
CA VAL A 24 28.27 0.96 19.75
C VAL A 24 28.46 -0.13 18.69
N TYR A 25 29.66 -0.31 18.16
CA TYR A 25 29.96 -1.33 17.16
C TYR A 25 29.66 -2.73 17.69
N ARG A 26 30.08 -3.06 18.89
CA ARG A 26 29.86 -4.37 19.51
C ARG A 26 28.37 -4.63 19.77
N LEU A 27 27.66 -3.65 20.30
CA LEU A 27 26.20 -3.75 20.52
C LEU A 27 25.43 -3.95 19.21
N GLU A 28 25.82 -3.24 18.15
CA GLU A 28 25.19 -3.42 16.83
C GLU A 28 25.45 -4.81 16.25
N GLN A 29 26.63 -5.38 16.44
CA GLN A 29 26.94 -6.75 16.05
C GLN A 29 26.12 -7.80 16.83
N LEU A 30 25.81 -7.51 18.09
CA LEU A 30 25.05 -8.41 18.96
C LEU A 30 23.53 -8.27 18.79
N LYS A 31 23.04 -7.21 18.19
CA LYS A 31 21.61 -6.89 18.11
C LYS A 31 20.76 -8.08 17.63
N ASN A 32 21.02 -8.59 16.45
CA ASN A 32 20.23 -9.69 15.88
C ASN A 32 20.47 -11.03 16.58
N PRO A 33 21.71 -11.48 16.86
CA PRO A 33 21.94 -12.70 17.61
C PRO A 33 21.30 -12.70 19.01
N LEU A 34 21.38 -11.57 19.71
CA LEU A 34 20.79 -11.41 21.03
C LEU A 34 19.27 -11.52 20.97
N MET A 35 18.63 -10.77 20.05
CA MET A 35 17.18 -10.81 19.88
C MET A 35 16.69 -12.20 19.45
N LEU A 36 17.47 -12.90 18.63
CA LEU A 36 17.16 -14.25 18.21
C LEU A 36 17.20 -15.24 19.39
N GLU A 37 18.19 -15.12 20.27
CA GLU A 37 18.30 -16.00 21.46
C GLU A 37 17.21 -15.67 22.50
N ILE A 38 16.89 -14.40 22.71
CA ILE A 38 15.74 -13.97 23.53
C ILE A 38 14.45 -14.59 22.99
N LEU A 39 14.20 -14.44 21.69
CA LEU A 39 13.02 -15.00 21.04
C LEU A 39 12.94 -16.52 21.20
N LYS A 40 14.04 -17.22 20.99
CA LYS A 40 14.15 -18.67 21.15
C LYS A 40 13.85 -19.09 22.59
N THR A 41 14.41 -18.40 23.57
CA THR A 41 14.18 -18.65 25.00
C THR A 41 12.70 -18.48 25.38
N ILE A 42 12.08 -17.38 24.93
CA ILE A 42 10.65 -17.12 25.15
C ILE A 42 9.81 -18.24 24.53
N LEU A 43 10.05 -18.58 23.26
CA LEU A 43 9.27 -19.59 22.56
C LEU A 43 9.45 -21.00 23.12
N THR A 44 10.66 -21.36 23.55
CA THR A 44 10.93 -22.66 24.17
C THR A 44 10.24 -22.76 25.52
N GLY A 45 10.32 -21.73 26.36
CA GLY A 45 9.61 -21.67 27.64
C GLY A 45 8.09 -21.73 27.45
N TYR A 46 7.60 -21.03 26.44
CA TYR A 46 6.16 -21.06 26.11
C TYR A 46 5.70 -22.43 25.60
N ASP A 47 6.52 -23.13 24.78
CA ASP A 47 6.24 -24.51 24.33
C ASP A 47 6.16 -25.48 25.51
N ASP A 48 7.04 -25.34 26.51
CA ASP A 48 7.02 -26.14 27.72
C ASP A 48 5.75 -25.92 28.53
N LEU A 49 5.36 -24.66 28.75
CA LEU A 49 4.14 -24.29 29.45
C LEU A 49 2.87 -24.81 28.75
N MET A 50 2.83 -24.69 27.42
CA MET A 50 1.69 -25.18 26.64
C MET A 50 1.60 -26.70 26.66
N ALA A 51 2.74 -27.40 26.60
CA ALA A 51 2.80 -28.85 26.73
C ALA A 51 2.35 -29.33 28.10
N ASP A 52 2.66 -28.60 29.18
CA ASP A 52 2.22 -28.91 30.54
C ASP A 52 0.72 -28.74 30.73
N ARG A 53 0.15 -27.69 30.12
CA ARG A 53 -1.33 -27.47 30.13
C ARG A 53 -2.09 -28.55 29.40
N LEU A 54 -1.51 -29.21 28.42
CA LEU A 54 -2.12 -30.33 27.70
C LEU A 54 -2.01 -31.69 28.43
N SER A 55 -1.19 -31.76 29.50
CA SER A 55 -0.96 -32.99 30.24
C SER A 55 -2.18 -33.37 31.11
N PRO A 56 -2.68 -34.62 31.12
CA PRO A 56 -3.79 -35.05 31.96
C PRO A 56 -3.53 -34.92 33.45
N GLN A 57 -2.28 -34.86 33.87
CA GLN A 57 -1.89 -34.79 35.32
C GLN A 57 -2.19 -33.41 35.93
N SER A 58 -2.45 -32.38 35.12
CA SER A 58 -2.69 -31.01 35.62
C SER A 58 -4.15 -30.77 36.07
N GLY A 59 -5.05 -31.70 35.88
CA GLY A 59 -6.50 -31.53 36.23
C GLY A 59 -7.17 -30.36 35.42
N VAL A 60 -6.45 -29.69 34.55
CA VAL A 60 -6.95 -28.58 33.81
C VAL A 60 -7.68 -29.09 32.57
N MET A 61 -8.99 -28.98 32.56
CA MET A 61 -9.80 -29.16 31.36
C MET A 61 -9.37 -28.11 30.33
N THR A 62 -8.91 -28.57 29.17
CA THR A 62 -8.58 -27.67 28.05
C THR A 62 -9.80 -26.79 27.72
N PRO A 63 -9.67 -25.45 27.68
CA PRO A 63 -10.77 -24.56 27.30
C PRO A 63 -11.32 -24.95 25.93
N SER A 64 -12.64 -24.85 25.74
CA SER A 64 -13.32 -25.22 24.49
C SER A 64 -12.79 -24.47 23.26
N LYS A 65 -12.14 -23.31 23.44
CA LYS A 65 -11.43 -22.53 22.40
C LYS A 65 -10.12 -23.18 21.91
N MET A 66 -9.38 -23.90 22.76
CA MET A 66 -8.20 -24.67 22.35
C MET A 66 -8.58 -25.88 21.47
N ARG A 67 -9.78 -26.41 21.58
CA ARG A 67 -10.27 -27.50 20.73
C ARG A 67 -10.43 -27.11 19.26
N LYS A 68 -10.66 -25.84 18.97
CA LYS A 68 -10.73 -25.34 17.57
C LYS A 68 -9.35 -25.24 16.91
N GLY A 69 -8.28 -25.06 17.69
CA GLY A 69 -6.90 -24.99 17.20
C GLY A 69 -6.23 -26.36 17.01
N LEU A 70 -6.71 -27.39 17.69
CA LEU A 70 -6.27 -28.78 17.49
C LEU A 70 -6.86 -29.31 16.18
N GLY A 71 -6.24 -28.96 15.07
CA GLY A 71 -6.71 -29.15 13.70
C GLY A 71 -7.35 -30.49 13.37
N ARG A 72 -8.04 -30.56 12.26
CA ARG A 72 -8.60 -31.78 11.66
C ARG A 72 -7.47 -32.77 11.38
N HIS A 73 -7.31 -33.78 12.22
CA HIS A 73 -6.39 -34.88 11.97
C HIS A 73 -7.14 -36.01 11.28
N VAL A 74 -7.10 -36.00 9.97
CA VAL A 74 -7.55 -37.11 9.14
C VAL A 74 -6.43 -38.15 9.15
N ARG A 75 -6.61 -39.31 9.75
CA ARG A 75 -5.77 -40.46 9.44
C ARG A 75 -5.95 -40.78 7.96
N LYS A 76 -4.86 -40.78 7.18
CA LYS A 76 -4.89 -41.32 5.82
C LYS A 76 -5.47 -42.75 5.87
N GLY A 77 -6.68 -42.93 5.38
CA GLY A 77 -7.34 -44.23 5.30
C GLY A 77 -8.43 -44.54 6.34
N ASP A 78 -8.82 -43.61 7.22
CA ASP A 78 -9.95 -43.80 8.13
C ASP A 78 -11.27 -43.33 7.48
N PRO A 79 -12.18 -44.21 7.10
CA PRO A 79 -13.44 -43.84 6.46
C PRO A 79 -14.40 -43.04 7.38
N ASN A 80 -14.16 -43.01 8.71
CA ASN A 80 -15.02 -42.36 9.67
C ASN A 80 -14.60 -40.95 10.09
N ASN A 81 -13.57 -40.37 9.46
CA ASN A 81 -13.15 -38.96 9.62
C ASN A 81 -13.28 -38.43 11.09
N ARG A 82 -12.73 -39.17 12.07
CA ARG A 82 -12.89 -38.86 13.49
C ARG A 82 -11.99 -37.70 13.90
N PHE A 83 -12.61 -36.66 14.44
CA PHE A 83 -11.89 -35.53 15.07
C PHE A 83 -11.17 -35.97 16.34
N CYS A 84 -9.91 -35.56 16.51
CA CYS A 84 -9.23 -35.72 17.80
C CYS A 84 -9.90 -34.82 18.86
N HIS A 85 -10.47 -35.42 19.88
CA HIS A 85 -11.15 -34.68 20.95
C HIS A 85 -10.19 -34.07 21.98
N GLY A 86 -8.87 -34.27 21.85
CA GLY A 86 -7.86 -33.70 22.74
C GLY A 86 -7.93 -34.14 24.21
N ARG A 87 -8.74 -35.14 24.54
CA ARG A 87 -8.98 -35.55 25.94
C ARG A 87 -7.90 -36.47 26.51
N CYS A 88 -7.11 -37.10 25.66
CA CYS A 88 -6.12 -38.12 26.06
C CYS A 88 -4.72 -37.80 25.48
N ILE A 89 -4.30 -36.55 25.63
CA ILE A 89 -3.01 -36.11 25.10
C ILE A 89 -1.90 -36.47 26.09
N ARG A 90 -0.77 -36.97 25.55
CA ARG A 90 0.46 -37.21 26.28
C ARG A 90 1.63 -36.49 25.65
N LYS A 91 2.58 -36.06 26.46
CA LYS A 91 3.88 -35.54 25.97
C LYS A 91 4.70 -36.68 25.38
N ARG A 92 5.36 -36.44 24.26
CA ARG A 92 6.23 -37.41 23.55
C ARG A 92 7.70 -36.96 23.44
N GLY A 93 8.08 -35.85 24.04
CA GLY A 93 9.41 -35.25 23.85
C GLY A 93 9.42 -34.27 22.67
N TYR A 94 10.56 -34.12 22.02
CA TYR A 94 10.76 -33.17 20.94
C TYR A 94 10.71 -33.83 19.56
N ARG A 95 10.38 -33.06 18.53
CA ARG A 95 10.52 -33.51 17.13
C ARG A 95 11.98 -33.77 16.82
N GLN A 96 12.24 -34.78 15.98
CA GLN A 96 13.59 -35.13 15.51
C GLN A 96 14.24 -33.97 14.76
N HIS A 97 13.49 -33.22 13.98
CA HIS A 97 13.97 -32.08 13.21
C HIS A 97 13.52 -30.77 13.83
N LEU A 98 14.45 -29.81 13.89
CA LEU A 98 14.16 -28.46 14.34
C LEU A 98 13.24 -27.73 13.34
N ARG A 99 12.33 -26.94 13.85
CA ARG A 99 11.55 -26.03 13.04
C ARG A 99 12.38 -24.79 12.71
N VAL A 100 12.57 -24.51 11.42
CA VAL A 100 13.29 -23.32 10.97
C VAL A 100 12.28 -22.26 10.53
N LEU A 101 12.38 -21.05 11.09
CA LEU A 101 11.59 -19.88 10.73
C LEU A 101 12.52 -18.71 10.42
N SER A 102 12.32 -18.05 9.28
CA SER A 102 12.97 -16.78 8.98
C SER A 102 12.24 -15.67 9.72
N THR A 103 12.96 -14.92 10.55
CA THR A 103 12.48 -13.78 11.33
C THR A 103 13.28 -12.53 10.98
N VAL A 104 12.85 -11.37 11.42
CA VAL A 104 13.59 -10.10 11.26
C VAL A 104 14.97 -10.13 11.94
N PHE A 105 15.16 -11.02 12.88
CA PHE A 105 16.43 -11.19 13.62
C PHE A 105 17.34 -12.26 13.02
N GLY A 106 16.85 -13.02 12.01
CA GLY A 106 17.58 -14.12 11.39
C GLY A 106 16.81 -15.43 11.38
N LYS A 107 17.53 -16.54 11.09
CA LYS A 107 16.95 -17.89 11.08
C LYS A 107 16.83 -18.45 12.49
N LEU A 108 15.60 -18.55 12.97
CA LEU A 108 15.27 -19.18 14.24
C LEU A 108 15.13 -20.69 14.07
N GLN A 109 15.85 -21.46 14.89
CA GLN A 109 15.78 -22.92 14.95
C GLN A 109 15.13 -23.34 16.26
N LEU A 110 13.89 -23.87 16.19
CA LEU A 110 13.11 -24.24 17.35
C LEU A 110 13.01 -25.76 17.53
N PRO A 111 13.39 -26.31 18.68
CA PRO A 111 12.98 -27.63 19.09
C PRO A 111 11.49 -27.59 19.45
N LEU A 112 10.66 -28.33 18.75
CA LEU A 112 9.21 -28.36 19.01
C LEU A 112 8.84 -29.62 19.81
N ARG A 113 8.12 -29.43 20.90
CA ARG A 113 7.51 -30.53 21.63
C ARG A 113 6.40 -31.21 20.82
N VAL A 114 6.23 -32.50 21.04
CA VAL A 114 5.17 -33.29 20.44
C VAL A 114 4.21 -33.71 21.54
N ALA A 115 2.96 -33.43 21.29
CA ALA A 115 1.83 -33.99 22.03
C ALA A 115 1.13 -35.03 21.14
N GLU A 116 0.81 -36.19 21.66
CA GLU A 116 0.15 -37.29 20.95
C GLU A 116 -1.11 -37.70 21.63
N CYS A 117 -2.19 -37.80 20.88
CA CYS A 117 -3.46 -38.35 21.41
C CYS A 117 -3.34 -39.88 21.53
N ARG A 118 -3.59 -40.42 22.75
CA ARG A 118 -3.55 -41.88 23.00
C ARG A 118 -4.65 -42.65 22.26
N VAL A 119 -5.76 -41.98 21.93
CA VAL A 119 -6.90 -42.62 21.27
C VAL A 119 -6.74 -42.73 19.78
N CYS A 120 -6.42 -41.62 19.12
CA CYS A 120 -6.32 -41.55 17.63
C CYS A 120 -4.89 -41.54 17.12
N GLY A 121 -3.86 -41.42 17.97
CA GLY A 121 -2.46 -41.35 17.60
C GLY A 121 -2.07 -40.03 16.88
N ALA A 122 -2.97 -39.05 16.85
CA ALA A 122 -2.69 -37.75 16.21
C ALA A 122 -1.58 -37.01 16.97
N ARG A 123 -0.64 -36.44 16.21
CA ARG A 123 0.48 -35.66 16.75
C ARG A 123 0.27 -34.18 16.54
N HIS A 124 0.49 -33.42 17.59
CA HIS A 124 0.33 -31.96 17.68
C HIS A 124 1.64 -31.30 18.04
N SER A 125 1.79 -30.06 17.73
CA SER A 125 2.87 -29.19 18.25
C SER A 125 2.22 -28.06 19.04
N PRO A 126 2.20 -28.13 20.37
CA PRO A 126 1.46 -27.20 21.22
C PRO A 126 1.79 -25.72 20.94
N LEU A 127 3.06 -25.42 20.73
CA LEU A 127 3.52 -24.07 20.40
C LEU A 127 2.94 -23.56 19.08
N LEU A 128 3.02 -24.37 18.02
CA LEU A 128 2.53 -23.94 16.70
C LEU A 128 1.02 -23.72 16.69
N ASP A 129 0.31 -24.61 17.42
CA ASP A 129 -1.15 -24.52 17.54
C ASP A 129 -1.57 -23.29 18.37
N ALA A 130 -0.85 -23.00 19.47
CA ALA A 130 -1.13 -21.86 20.35
C ALA A 130 -0.84 -20.51 19.71
N LEU A 131 0.22 -20.41 18.90
CA LEU A 131 0.62 -19.19 18.21
C LEU A 131 0.03 -19.08 16.79
N ASN A 132 -0.87 -20.00 16.40
CA ASN A 132 -1.48 -20.06 15.05
C ASN A 132 -0.43 -20.06 13.92
N ILE A 133 0.73 -20.67 14.14
CA ILE A 133 1.76 -20.78 13.12
C ILE A 133 1.33 -21.80 12.08
N THR A 134 1.09 -21.33 10.87
CA THR A 134 0.62 -22.18 9.75
C THR A 134 1.59 -23.34 9.50
N PRO A 135 1.09 -24.60 9.34
CA PRO A 135 1.91 -25.72 8.95
C PRO A 135 2.74 -25.39 7.69
N TYR A 136 4.02 -25.76 7.73
CA TYR A 136 4.99 -25.54 6.63
C TYR A 136 5.37 -24.08 6.35
N SER A 137 4.79 -23.08 7.01
CA SER A 137 5.29 -21.69 6.92
C SER A 137 6.76 -21.65 7.37
N ARG A 138 7.61 -21.04 6.55
CA ARG A 138 9.06 -20.85 6.85
C ARG A 138 9.40 -19.40 7.19
N LYS A 139 8.41 -18.51 7.12
CA LYS A 139 8.58 -17.08 7.33
C LYS A 139 7.59 -16.63 8.40
N GLU A 140 8.03 -15.71 9.19
CA GLU A 140 7.21 -15.03 10.18
C GLU A 140 6.66 -13.73 9.58
N SER A 141 5.51 -13.25 10.04
CA SER A 141 4.80 -12.14 9.40
C SER A 141 5.55 -10.80 9.50
N ASN A 142 6.29 -10.52 10.58
CA ASN A 142 7.13 -9.32 10.64
C ASN A 142 8.29 -9.39 9.63
N PHE A 143 8.85 -10.58 9.39
CA PHE A 143 9.84 -10.77 8.33
C PHE A 143 9.25 -10.44 6.95
N GLU A 144 8.01 -10.88 6.69
CA GLU A 144 7.31 -10.54 5.44
C GLU A 144 7.06 -9.03 5.33
N HIS A 145 6.65 -8.39 6.43
CA HIS A 145 6.46 -6.94 6.52
C HIS A 145 7.76 -6.19 6.19
N GLU A 146 8.87 -6.52 6.84
CA GLU A 146 10.18 -5.90 6.61
C GLU A 146 10.65 -6.05 5.15
N VAL A 147 10.43 -7.21 4.55
CA VAL A 147 10.76 -7.44 3.14
C VAL A 147 9.91 -6.55 2.24
N ILE A 148 8.61 -6.47 2.47
CA ILE A 148 7.70 -5.63 1.67
C ILE A 148 8.04 -4.15 1.86
N GLU A 149 8.27 -3.70 3.10
CA GLU A 149 8.72 -2.34 3.41
C GLU A 149 9.96 -1.95 2.60
N ALA A 150 10.94 -2.85 2.59
CA ALA A 150 12.18 -2.63 1.86
C ALA A 150 12.01 -2.67 0.32
N VAL A 151 11.13 -3.53 -0.19
CA VAL A 151 10.83 -3.66 -1.63
C VAL A 151 10.20 -2.38 -2.19
N ILE A 152 9.40 -1.67 -1.41
CA ILE A 152 8.81 -0.40 -1.82
C ILE A 152 9.90 0.65 -2.12
N ASP A 153 10.97 0.67 -1.33
CA ASP A 153 12.01 1.69 -1.40
C ASP A 153 13.23 1.26 -2.22
N THR A 154 13.50 -0.05 -2.39
CA THR A 154 14.66 -0.55 -3.12
C THR A 154 14.34 -1.66 -4.12
N ASN A 155 15.25 -1.95 -5.05
CA ASN A 155 15.06 -3.06 -5.98
C ASN A 155 15.38 -4.41 -5.32
N TYR A 156 14.79 -5.49 -5.86
CA TYR A 156 14.93 -6.85 -5.31
C TYR A 156 16.38 -7.32 -5.18
N ARG A 157 17.21 -7.00 -6.16
CA ARG A 157 18.62 -7.41 -6.14
C ARG A 157 19.39 -6.71 -5.02
N ARG A 158 19.22 -5.39 -4.88
CA ARG A 158 19.85 -4.64 -3.78
C ARG A 158 19.38 -5.12 -2.41
N LEU A 159 18.12 -5.57 -2.30
CA LEU A 159 17.62 -6.12 -1.06
C LEU A 159 18.33 -7.43 -0.68
N VAL A 160 18.56 -8.31 -1.65
CA VAL A 160 19.26 -9.59 -1.43
C VAL A 160 20.75 -9.37 -1.17
N GLU A 161 21.40 -8.48 -1.91
CA GLU A 161 22.85 -8.25 -1.83
C GLU A 161 23.27 -7.34 -0.67
N GLY A 162 22.44 -6.35 -0.33
CA GLY A 162 22.81 -5.26 0.60
C GLY A 162 22.26 -5.37 2.02
N ARG A 163 21.37 -6.32 2.30
CA ARG A 163 20.80 -6.51 3.64
C ARG A 163 21.01 -7.94 4.09
N SER A 164 21.21 -8.12 5.39
CA SER A 164 21.28 -9.43 6.06
C SER A 164 19.92 -10.16 6.08
N ILE A 165 19.06 -9.92 5.10
CA ILE A 165 17.76 -10.57 4.95
C ILE A 165 17.95 -11.81 4.08
N ASP A 166 17.84 -12.97 4.69
CA ASP A 166 18.01 -14.26 4.00
C ASP A 166 16.74 -14.65 3.22
N ILE A 167 16.60 -14.05 2.04
CA ILE A 167 15.52 -14.34 1.11
C ILE A 167 16.03 -14.29 -0.33
N SER A 168 15.55 -15.22 -1.17
CA SER A 168 15.88 -15.23 -2.59
C SER A 168 15.05 -14.22 -3.40
N LEU A 169 15.52 -13.85 -4.60
CA LEU A 169 14.76 -13.01 -5.53
C LEU A 169 13.35 -13.56 -5.81
N GLY A 170 13.24 -14.88 -6.03
CA GLY A 170 11.95 -15.56 -6.21
C GLY A 170 11.08 -15.48 -4.95
N GLY A 171 11.70 -15.57 -3.77
CA GLY A 171 11.01 -15.43 -2.49
C GLY A 171 10.41 -14.04 -2.30
N ILE A 172 11.13 -12.98 -2.69
CA ILE A 172 10.63 -11.60 -2.68
C ILE A 172 9.47 -11.44 -3.66
N HIS A 173 9.65 -11.90 -4.90
CA HIS A 173 8.60 -11.85 -5.92
C HIS A 173 7.31 -12.52 -5.44
N ASN A 174 7.41 -13.72 -4.85
CA ASN A 174 6.27 -14.45 -4.34
C ASN A 174 5.57 -13.73 -3.17
N LEU A 175 6.32 -13.02 -2.32
CA LEU A 175 5.73 -12.19 -1.27
C LEU A 175 4.94 -11.01 -1.84
N VAL A 176 5.47 -10.33 -2.86
CA VAL A 176 4.78 -9.21 -3.52
C VAL A 176 3.52 -9.68 -4.24
N VAL A 177 3.61 -10.74 -5.04
CA VAL A 177 2.47 -11.27 -5.80
C VAL A 177 1.43 -11.93 -4.89
N GLY A 178 1.88 -12.63 -3.85
CA GLY A 178 1.01 -13.27 -2.86
C GLY A 178 0.43 -12.33 -1.82
N SER A 179 0.79 -11.04 -1.84
CA SER A 179 0.23 -10.07 -0.89
C SER A 179 -1.27 -9.87 -1.11
N ASP A 180 -1.98 -9.70 -0.02
CA ASP A 180 -3.41 -9.40 0.02
C ASP A 180 -3.70 -7.90 0.11
N VAL A 181 -2.84 -7.09 -0.56
CA VAL A 181 -2.95 -5.62 -0.57
C VAL A 181 -4.33 -5.12 -1.00
N ASP A 182 -5.07 -5.89 -1.76
CA ASP A 182 -6.44 -5.56 -2.18
C ASP A 182 -7.43 -5.50 -1.02
N GLN A 183 -7.17 -6.21 0.09
CA GLN A 183 -7.99 -6.14 1.30
C GLN A 183 -7.91 -4.78 2.01
N MET A 184 -6.88 -3.97 1.73
CA MET A 184 -6.75 -2.61 2.27
C MET A 184 -7.74 -1.62 1.63
N ALA A 185 -8.39 -2.01 0.55
CA ALA A 185 -9.36 -1.21 -0.17
C ALA A 185 -10.60 -2.07 -0.51
N PRO A 186 -11.41 -2.46 0.49
CA PRO A 186 -12.56 -3.32 0.29
C PRO A 186 -13.69 -2.64 -0.49
N ALA A 187 -14.62 -3.43 -1.00
CA ALA A 187 -15.85 -2.92 -1.61
C ALA A 187 -16.69 -2.13 -0.59
N ALA A 188 -17.47 -1.16 -1.06
CA ALA A 188 -18.34 -0.31 -0.26
C ALA A 188 -17.66 0.35 0.96
N SER A 189 -16.37 0.73 0.80
CA SER A 189 -15.58 1.31 1.90
C SER A 189 -15.44 2.83 1.83
N VAL A 190 -15.73 3.43 0.68
CA VAL A 190 -15.54 4.86 0.42
C VAL A 190 -16.89 5.57 0.39
N ASP A 191 -17.03 6.60 1.21
CA ASP A 191 -18.17 7.50 1.15
C ASP A 191 -17.89 8.61 0.13
N LEU A 192 -18.79 8.79 -0.83
CA LEU A 192 -18.62 9.84 -1.84
C LEU A 192 -18.67 11.24 -1.22
N GLY A 193 -19.43 11.44 -0.13
CA GLY A 193 -19.49 12.71 0.60
C GLY A 193 -18.17 13.11 1.26
N ASP A 194 -17.28 12.15 1.49
CA ASP A 194 -15.95 12.42 2.04
C ASP A 194 -14.94 12.86 0.98
N LEU A 195 -15.29 12.75 -0.33
CA LEU A 195 -14.39 13.09 -1.42
C LEU A 195 -14.58 14.53 -1.90
N ALA A 196 -13.48 15.26 -1.97
CA ALA A 196 -13.41 16.60 -2.58
C ALA A 196 -13.12 16.54 -4.09
N ALA A 197 -12.47 15.47 -4.57
CA ALA A 197 -12.17 15.26 -5.98
C ALA A 197 -11.78 13.80 -6.26
N ILE A 198 -11.93 13.39 -7.52
CA ILE A 198 -11.40 12.12 -8.03
C ILE A 198 -10.43 12.45 -9.18
N MET A 199 -9.33 11.70 -9.27
CA MET A 199 -8.34 11.84 -10.36
C MET A 199 -8.08 10.48 -10.99
N ALA A 200 -7.95 10.48 -12.33
CA ALA A 200 -7.50 9.32 -13.09
C ALA A 200 -6.43 9.73 -14.11
N ASP A 201 -5.46 8.84 -14.32
CA ASP A 201 -4.37 9.04 -15.27
C ASP A 201 -3.65 7.72 -15.51
N GLY A 202 -2.90 7.62 -16.61
CA GLY A 202 -2.13 6.47 -17.01
C GLY A 202 -0.63 6.75 -17.11
N THR A 203 0.19 5.70 -16.97
CA THR A 203 1.63 5.79 -17.21
C THR A 203 2.19 4.49 -17.79
N GLY A 204 3.08 4.62 -18.79
CA GLY A 204 3.70 3.45 -19.40
C GLY A 204 4.71 2.76 -18.49
N TYR A 205 4.83 1.43 -18.62
CA TYR A 205 5.89 0.63 -18.03
C TYR A 205 6.40 -0.43 -19.01
N LYS A 206 7.56 -1.03 -18.71
CA LYS A 206 8.13 -2.11 -19.51
C LYS A 206 7.62 -3.46 -19.03
N ARG A 207 6.91 -4.18 -19.86
CA ARG A 207 6.48 -5.56 -19.65
C ARG A 207 7.61 -6.55 -19.92
N GLN A 208 7.43 -7.77 -19.44
CA GLN A 208 8.28 -8.90 -19.80
C GLN A 208 8.32 -9.05 -21.33
N LYS A 209 9.40 -9.61 -21.86
CA LYS A 209 9.64 -9.76 -23.31
C LYS A 209 9.77 -8.43 -24.10
N GLY A 210 9.94 -7.30 -23.43
CA GLY A 210 10.17 -6.01 -24.06
C GLY A 210 8.91 -5.29 -24.54
N GLU A 211 7.73 -5.84 -24.28
CA GLU A 211 6.45 -5.20 -24.59
C GLU A 211 6.24 -3.90 -23.80
N LYS A 212 5.41 -3.01 -24.32
CA LYS A 212 4.93 -1.82 -23.59
C LYS A 212 3.67 -2.18 -22.84
N GLY A 213 3.58 -1.78 -21.58
CA GLY A 213 2.38 -1.87 -20.75
C GLY A 213 1.96 -0.50 -20.26
N GLU A 214 0.72 -0.40 -19.85
CA GLU A 214 0.13 0.80 -19.29
C GLU A 214 -0.39 0.51 -17.88
N LEU A 215 -0.02 1.36 -16.93
CA LEU A 215 -0.49 1.33 -15.55
C LEU A 215 -1.43 2.51 -15.34
N ARG A 216 -2.68 2.22 -15.04
CA ARG A 216 -3.75 3.18 -14.81
C ARG A 216 -4.07 3.27 -13.33
N SER A 217 -4.24 4.48 -12.81
CA SER A 217 -4.56 4.68 -11.39
C SER A 217 -5.70 5.66 -11.23
N VAL A 218 -6.61 5.33 -10.30
CA VAL A 218 -7.71 6.20 -9.87
C VAL A 218 -7.53 6.44 -8.38
N ILE A 219 -7.54 7.72 -7.99
CA ILE A 219 -7.47 8.15 -6.60
C ILE A 219 -8.57 9.14 -6.28
N GLY A 220 -9.05 9.11 -5.05
CA GLY A 220 -9.84 10.17 -4.45
C GLY A 220 -8.96 11.12 -3.65
N ILE A 221 -9.39 12.35 -3.52
CA ILE A 221 -8.87 13.32 -2.55
C ILE A 221 -10.00 13.58 -1.57
N THR A 222 -9.77 13.30 -0.30
CA THR A 222 -10.79 13.55 0.72
C THR A 222 -10.92 15.05 1.00
N THR A 223 -12.02 15.46 1.61
CA THR A 223 -12.24 16.84 2.09
C THR A 223 -11.15 17.29 3.08
N GLY A 224 -10.51 16.36 3.78
CA GLY A 224 -9.33 16.59 4.60
C GLY A 224 -7.99 16.62 3.86
N GLY A 225 -7.99 16.57 2.51
CA GLY A 225 -6.78 16.60 1.67
C GLY A 225 -5.96 15.30 1.64
N LYS A 226 -6.47 14.19 2.19
CA LYS A 226 -5.79 12.89 2.17
C LYS A 226 -6.09 12.15 0.87
N VAL A 227 -5.13 11.33 0.43
CA VAL A 227 -5.32 10.46 -0.73
C VAL A 227 -6.08 9.21 -0.33
N GLU A 228 -7.17 8.96 -1.05
CA GLU A 228 -7.95 7.71 -0.99
C GLU A 228 -7.65 6.87 -2.25
N PRO A 229 -6.93 5.74 -2.14
CA PRO A 229 -6.66 4.88 -3.28
C PRO A 229 -7.93 4.16 -3.74
N LEU A 230 -8.45 4.51 -4.91
CA LEU A 230 -9.62 3.86 -5.49
C LEU A 230 -9.26 2.63 -6.34
N GLY A 231 -8.09 2.64 -6.98
CA GLY A 231 -7.57 1.49 -7.69
C GLY A 231 -6.32 1.77 -8.50
N THR A 232 -5.58 0.69 -8.82
CA THR A 232 -4.44 0.71 -9.72
C THR A 232 -4.44 -0.57 -10.53
N PHE A 233 -4.30 -0.46 -11.85
CA PHE A 233 -4.58 -1.53 -12.80
C PHE A 233 -3.55 -1.52 -13.92
N ALA A 234 -3.05 -2.69 -14.30
CA ALA A 234 -2.15 -2.85 -15.43
C ALA A 234 -2.90 -3.38 -16.65
N ASN A 235 -2.78 -2.70 -17.77
CA ASN A 235 -3.38 -3.08 -19.08
C ASN A 235 -4.90 -3.39 -19.01
N THR A 236 -5.63 -2.66 -18.19
CA THR A 236 -7.09 -2.80 -18.02
C THR A 236 -7.75 -1.61 -18.69
N GLN A 237 -8.86 -1.83 -19.40
CA GLN A 237 -9.59 -0.75 -20.06
C GLN A 237 -10.31 0.14 -19.04
N TRP A 238 -10.52 1.42 -19.38
CA TRP A 238 -11.18 2.37 -18.47
C TRP A 238 -12.61 1.95 -18.12
N SER A 239 -13.35 1.36 -19.04
CA SER A 239 -14.69 0.81 -18.78
C SER A 239 -14.71 -0.26 -17.68
N ASP A 240 -13.72 -1.16 -17.68
CA ASP A 240 -13.62 -2.20 -16.66
C ASP A 240 -13.17 -1.62 -15.31
N ILE A 241 -12.26 -0.63 -15.36
CA ILE A 241 -11.80 0.10 -14.18
C ILE A 241 -12.95 0.85 -13.53
N GLU A 242 -13.82 1.48 -14.31
CA GLU A 242 -14.98 2.21 -13.81
C GLU A 242 -15.90 1.33 -12.97
N GLN A 243 -16.21 0.13 -13.46
CA GLN A 243 -17.03 -0.84 -12.72
C GLN A 243 -16.41 -1.19 -11.37
N ILE A 244 -15.10 -1.51 -11.36
CA ILE A 244 -14.38 -1.87 -10.12
C ILE A 244 -14.32 -0.67 -9.16
N VAL A 245 -14.15 0.55 -9.67
CA VAL A 245 -14.12 1.76 -8.84
C VAL A 245 -15.50 2.06 -8.25
N LYS A 246 -16.59 1.88 -9.02
CA LYS A 246 -17.97 2.02 -8.53
C LYS A 246 -18.26 1.10 -7.34
N GLU A 247 -17.73 -0.13 -7.36
CA GLU A 247 -17.89 -1.06 -6.24
C GLU A 247 -17.22 -0.58 -4.93
N ARG A 248 -16.31 0.39 -5.00
CA ARG A 248 -15.68 0.99 -3.81
C ARG A 248 -16.61 1.90 -3.05
N PHE A 249 -17.58 2.49 -3.72
CA PHE A 249 -18.47 3.47 -3.12
C PHE A 249 -19.59 2.80 -2.32
N LYS A 250 -19.90 3.36 -1.15
CA LYS A 250 -21.02 2.91 -0.31
C LYS A 250 -22.36 3.22 -0.93
N GLN A 251 -22.43 4.31 -1.71
CA GLN A 251 -23.63 4.79 -2.41
C GLN A 251 -23.21 5.52 -3.68
N THR A 252 -24.07 5.52 -4.68
CA THR A 252 -23.82 6.10 -6.00
C THR A 252 -24.49 7.46 -6.23
N LYS A 253 -25.03 8.10 -5.16
CA LYS A 253 -25.77 9.35 -5.26
C LYS A 253 -25.02 10.52 -4.61
N ALA A 254 -23.84 10.86 -5.10
CA ALA A 254 -23.28 12.19 -4.84
C ALA A 254 -23.02 12.81 -6.19
N ALA A 255 -23.80 13.77 -6.59
CA ALA A 255 -23.60 14.52 -7.81
C ALA A 255 -22.59 15.66 -7.58
N GLY A 256 -21.73 15.89 -8.56
CA GLY A 256 -20.91 17.10 -8.60
C GLY A 256 -19.51 16.97 -7.99
N ILE A 257 -18.99 15.75 -7.76
CA ILE A 257 -17.58 15.59 -7.39
C ILE A 257 -16.71 15.85 -8.64
N PRO A 258 -15.74 16.79 -8.59
CA PRO A 258 -14.85 17.04 -9.72
C PRO A 258 -14.02 15.80 -10.05
N PHE A 259 -14.06 15.39 -11.32
CA PHE A 259 -13.23 14.30 -11.84
C PHE A 259 -12.15 14.87 -12.77
N ILE A 260 -10.90 14.82 -12.35
CA ILE A 260 -9.77 15.44 -13.06
C ILE A 260 -8.99 14.38 -13.84
N TYR A 261 -8.79 14.60 -15.15
CA TYR A 261 -8.05 13.71 -16.04
C TYR A 261 -7.31 14.48 -17.14
N ASP A 262 -6.36 13.82 -17.81
CA ASP A 262 -5.49 14.44 -18.81
C ASP A 262 -6.13 14.57 -20.19
N GLY A 263 -7.22 13.87 -20.46
CA GLY A 263 -7.93 13.79 -21.73
C GLY A 263 -7.64 12.52 -22.52
N GLU A 264 -7.18 11.47 -21.85
CA GLU A 264 -7.10 10.15 -22.45
C GLU A 264 -8.51 9.69 -22.90
N PRO A 265 -8.66 9.16 -24.13
CA PRO A 265 -9.92 8.62 -24.60
C PRO A 265 -10.52 7.58 -23.65
N GLY A 266 -11.81 7.66 -23.40
CA GLY A 266 -12.54 6.78 -22.47
C GLY A 266 -12.63 7.31 -21.03
N LEU A 267 -12.08 8.49 -20.74
CA LEU A 267 -12.24 9.17 -19.46
C LEU A 267 -13.26 10.32 -19.48
N ASP A 268 -13.74 10.73 -20.66
CA ASP A 268 -14.66 11.86 -20.77
C ASP A 268 -15.96 11.65 -19.98
N ASP A 269 -16.47 10.41 -19.99
CA ASP A 269 -17.72 10.02 -19.30
C ASP A 269 -17.46 9.08 -18.09
N PHE A 270 -16.20 8.95 -17.66
CA PHE A 270 -15.84 8.08 -16.55
C PHE A 270 -16.48 8.57 -15.24
N LEU A 271 -17.27 7.70 -14.60
CA LEU A 271 -18.05 8.01 -13.39
C LEU A 271 -19.05 9.17 -13.57
N ALA A 272 -19.58 9.41 -14.79
CA ALA A 272 -20.43 10.54 -15.09
C ALA A 272 -21.71 10.62 -14.22
N ASP A 273 -22.18 9.48 -13.70
CA ASP A 273 -23.33 9.41 -12.77
C ASP A 273 -23.06 10.01 -11.39
N VAL A 274 -21.79 10.22 -11.00
CA VAL A 274 -21.42 10.72 -9.67
C VAL A 274 -20.43 11.90 -9.70
N THR A 275 -19.87 12.23 -10.87
CA THR A 275 -18.81 13.24 -11.02
C THR A 275 -19.13 14.28 -12.10
N GLU A 276 -18.47 15.44 -12.01
CA GLU A 276 -18.37 16.44 -13.07
C GLU A 276 -16.96 16.44 -13.65
N SER A 277 -16.84 16.16 -14.95
CA SER A 277 -15.56 16.00 -15.63
C SER A 277 -14.80 17.30 -15.77
N GLN A 278 -13.52 17.32 -15.38
CA GLN A 278 -12.59 18.44 -15.46
C GLN A 278 -11.34 18.04 -16.24
N ARG A 279 -11.09 18.68 -17.37
CA ARG A 279 -9.83 18.51 -18.10
C ARG A 279 -8.67 19.15 -17.36
N CYS A 280 -7.55 18.46 -17.28
CA CYS A 280 -6.33 18.97 -16.65
C CYS A 280 -5.81 20.22 -17.39
N THR A 281 -5.73 21.36 -16.70
CA THR A 281 -5.26 22.62 -17.29
C THR A 281 -3.79 22.59 -17.71
N TRP A 282 -2.99 21.67 -17.16
CA TRP A 282 -1.61 21.46 -17.57
C TRP A 282 -1.50 20.69 -18.89
N HIS A 283 -2.33 19.67 -19.08
CA HIS A 283 -2.33 18.84 -20.29
C HIS A 283 -3.09 19.46 -21.46
N GLY A 284 -4.06 20.37 -21.22
CA GLY A 284 -4.82 21.03 -22.26
C GLY A 284 -3.96 21.70 -23.35
N PRO A 285 -3.03 22.61 -23.02
CA PRO A 285 -2.15 23.23 -24.02
C PRO A 285 -1.22 22.25 -24.74
N ARG A 286 -0.80 21.18 -24.05
CA ARG A 286 0.03 20.13 -24.64
C ARG A 286 -0.73 19.30 -25.66
N GLY A 287 -1.98 18.96 -25.37
CA GLY A 287 -2.85 18.25 -26.31
C GLY A 287 -3.14 19.08 -27.54
N LEU A 288 -3.40 20.39 -27.37
CA LEU A 288 -3.56 21.31 -28.50
C LEU A 288 -2.30 21.33 -29.41
N TYR A 289 -1.09 21.37 -28.79
CA TYR A 289 0.16 21.28 -29.56
C TYR A 289 0.22 20.04 -30.45
N HIS A 290 -0.17 18.88 -29.92
CA HIS A 290 -0.17 17.62 -30.68
C HIS A 290 -1.21 17.63 -31.81
N SER A 291 -2.42 18.14 -31.56
CA SER A 291 -3.46 18.25 -32.58
C SER A 291 -3.07 19.20 -33.72
N MET A 292 -2.47 20.35 -33.39
CA MET A 292 -1.94 21.29 -34.38
C MET A 292 -0.75 20.71 -35.17
N TRP A 293 0.10 19.90 -34.52
CA TRP A 293 1.20 19.22 -35.25
C TRP A 293 0.63 18.19 -36.24
N GLU A 294 -0.44 17.52 -35.91
CA GLU A 294 -1.16 16.62 -36.82
C GLU A 294 -1.87 17.35 -37.97
N ASP A 295 -2.25 18.62 -37.79
CA ASP A 295 -2.71 19.54 -38.82
C ASP A 295 -1.56 20.11 -39.66
N GLY A 296 -0.29 19.74 -39.39
CA GLY A 296 0.88 20.11 -40.13
C GLY A 296 1.58 21.40 -39.67
N LEU A 297 1.17 22.01 -38.54
CA LEU A 297 1.79 23.23 -38.03
C LEU A 297 3.14 22.93 -37.39
N ARG A 298 4.11 23.80 -37.64
CA ARG A 298 5.40 23.78 -36.95
C ARG A 298 5.32 24.45 -35.58
N LYS A 299 6.28 24.18 -34.72
CA LYS A 299 6.34 24.70 -33.35
C LYS A 299 6.21 26.22 -33.27
N ASN A 300 6.87 26.98 -34.16
CA ASN A 300 6.81 28.43 -34.18
C ASN A 300 5.40 28.95 -34.57
N GLN A 301 4.65 28.22 -35.37
CA GLN A 301 3.27 28.54 -35.75
C GLN A 301 2.26 28.20 -34.67
N SER A 302 2.45 27.09 -33.95
CA SER A 302 1.56 26.67 -32.90
C SER A 302 1.76 27.40 -31.55
N GLN A 303 2.99 27.89 -31.28
CA GLN A 303 3.29 28.48 -29.98
C GLN A 303 2.40 29.66 -29.57
N PRO A 304 2.08 30.66 -30.47
CA PRO A 304 1.18 31.76 -30.10
C PRO A 304 -0.19 31.28 -29.63
N HIS A 305 -0.79 30.30 -30.32
CA HIS A 305 -2.09 29.75 -29.97
C HIS A 305 -2.05 28.99 -28.63
N ILE A 306 -0.93 28.30 -28.37
CA ILE A 306 -0.72 27.59 -27.11
C ILE A 306 -0.60 28.59 -25.95
N ASP A 307 0.10 29.69 -26.14
CA ASP A 307 0.27 30.70 -25.08
C ASP A 307 -1.03 31.49 -24.90
N GLN A 308 -1.81 31.73 -25.95
CA GLN A 308 -3.14 32.28 -25.86
C GLN A 308 -4.05 31.34 -25.03
N LEU A 309 -4.09 30.03 -25.33
CA LEU A 309 -4.89 29.07 -24.56
C LEU A 309 -4.49 29.03 -23.10
N LYS A 310 -3.16 29.02 -22.79
CA LYS A 310 -2.69 29.08 -21.40
C LYS A 310 -3.19 30.30 -20.65
N HIS A 311 -3.21 31.47 -21.31
CA HIS A 311 -3.72 32.70 -20.73
C HIS A 311 -5.22 32.58 -20.45
N LEU A 312 -6.00 32.06 -21.39
CA LEU A 312 -7.45 31.94 -21.27
C LEU A 312 -7.86 30.97 -20.14
N ILE A 313 -7.19 29.82 -20.02
CA ILE A 313 -7.51 28.84 -18.95
C ILE A 313 -6.83 29.14 -17.62
N GLY A 314 -5.94 30.14 -17.57
CA GLY A 314 -5.17 30.54 -16.40
C GLY A 314 -5.94 31.40 -15.41
N ILE A 315 -7.24 31.14 -15.18
CA ILE A 315 -8.06 31.88 -14.22
C ILE A 315 -7.60 31.56 -12.81
N GLU A 316 -7.20 32.57 -12.05
CA GLU A 316 -6.83 32.46 -10.64
C GLU A 316 -8.04 32.79 -9.77
N LEU A 317 -8.27 31.92 -8.78
CA LEU A 317 -9.31 32.14 -7.79
C LEU A 317 -8.81 33.02 -6.65
N PRO A 318 -9.63 33.92 -6.10
CA PRO A 318 -9.29 34.71 -4.94
C PRO A 318 -8.93 33.83 -3.73
N LYS A 319 -7.98 34.29 -2.93
CA LYS A 319 -7.60 33.61 -1.68
C LYS A 319 -8.52 34.03 -0.57
N GLY A 320 -8.95 33.09 0.26
CA GLY A 320 -9.77 33.34 1.44
C GLY A 320 -11.03 32.50 1.46
N ASP A 321 -11.83 32.72 2.48
CA ASP A 321 -13.07 32.00 2.66
C ASP A 321 -14.13 32.59 1.69
N TYR A 322 -14.77 31.74 0.89
CA TYR A 322 -15.72 32.14 -0.15
C TYR A 322 -16.85 33.03 0.38
N GLU A 323 -17.35 32.74 1.58
CA GLU A 323 -18.43 33.52 2.23
C GLU A 323 -18.00 34.93 2.60
N LEU A 324 -16.70 35.14 2.81
CA LEU A 324 -16.11 36.42 3.19
C LEU A 324 -15.58 37.23 2.00
N LEU A 325 -15.59 36.68 0.79
CA LEU A 325 -15.16 37.39 -0.41
C LEU A 325 -16.16 38.49 -0.79
N LYS A 326 -15.62 39.60 -1.28
CA LYS A 326 -16.42 40.68 -1.82
C LYS A 326 -17.13 40.26 -3.11
N ASP A 327 -18.35 40.71 -3.33
CA ASP A 327 -19.09 40.43 -4.55
C ASP A 327 -18.34 40.85 -5.82
N GLN A 328 -17.56 41.96 -5.71
CA GLN A 328 -16.70 42.41 -6.79
C GLN A 328 -15.63 41.40 -7.18
N ASP A 329 -15.02 40.67 -6.23
CA ASP A 329 -14.01 39.67 -6.51
C ASP A 329 -14.62 38.43 -7.18
N LYS A 330 -15.83 38.04 -6.76
CA LYS A 330 -16.60 36.95 -7.38
C LYS A 330 -17.02 37.32 -8.80
N ALA A 331 -17.52 38.54 -9.01
CA ALA A 331 -17.90 39.06 -10.32
C ALA A 331 -16.68 39.11 -11.28
N ALA A 332 -15.51 39.51 -10.81
CA ALA A 332 -14.30 39.56 -11.63
C ALA A 332 -13.90 38.15 -12.15
N VAL A 333 -14.05 37.10 -11.33
CA VAL A 333 -13.84 35.72 -11.76
C VAL A 333 -14.86 35.30 -12.79
N GLU A 334 -16.14 35.62 -12.57
CA GLU A 334 -17.23 35.32 -13.51
C GLU A 334 -17.03 36.01 -14.86
N ASP A 335 -16.68 37.30 -14.86
CA ASP A 335 -16.41 38.07 -16.09
C ASP A 335 -15.22 37.47 -16.84
N LYS A 336 -14.13 37.15 -16.15
CA LYS A 336 -12.98 36.48 -16.76
C LYS A 336 -13.33 35.11 -17.34
N TYR A 337 -14.13 34.34 -16.64
CA TYR A 337 -14.62 33.03 -17.13
C TYR A 337 -15.44 33.18 -18.41
N ARG A 338 -16.41 34.12 -18.43
CA ARG A 338 -17.24 34.38 -19.61
C ARG A 338 -16.42 34.84 -20.82
N SER A 339 -15.51 35.81 -20.61
CA SER A 339 -14.59 36.32 -21.64
C SER A 339 -13.71 35.16 -22.17
N SER A 340 -13.07 34.39 -21.30
CA SER A 340 -12.23 33.28 -21.72
C SER A 340 -12.98 32.22 -22.54
N LYS A 341 -14.22 31.93 -22.16
CA LYS A 341 -15.07 30.97 -22.90
C LYS A 341 -15.44 31.49 -24.29
N ALA A 342 -15.75 32.77 -24.42
CA ALA A 342 -16.02 33.43 -25.70
C ALA A 342 -14.77 33.45 -26.59
N GLU A 343 -13.62 33.84 -26.03
CA GLU A 343 -12.34 33.89 -26.78
C GLU A 343 -11.88 32.49 -27.25
N ILE A 344 -12.16 31.40 -26.49
CA ILE A 344 -11.92 30.04 -26.96
C ILE A 344 -12.84 29.68 -28.13
N ALA A 345 -14.11 30.10 -28.11
CA ALA A 345 -15.02 29.89 -29.22
C ALA A 345 -14.54 30.61 -30.49
N GLU A 346 -14.11 31.86 -30.38
CA GLU A 346 -13.47 32.61 -31.50
C GLU A 346 -12.22 31.90 -32.01
N LEU A 347 -11.37 31.38 -31.12
CA LEU A 347 -10.18 30.63 -31.53
C LEU A 347 -10.54 29.33 -32.30
N ILE A 348 -11.61 28.64 -31.92
CA ILE A 348 -12.15 27.49 -32.65
C ILE A 348 -12.56 27.88 -34.07
N ASP A 349 -13.27 29.00 -34.21
CA ASP A 349 -13.70 29.48 -35.53
C ASP A 349 -12.48 29.86 -36.43
N VAL A 350 -11.51 30.56 -35.86
CA VAL A 350 -10.24 30.84 -36.55
C VAL A 350 -9.53 29.55 -37.02
N PHE A 351 -9.52 28.51 -36.20
CA PHE A 351 -8.90 27.24 -36.57
C PHE A 351 -9.66 26.54 -37.71
N LYS A 352 -11.00 26.59 -37.70
CA LYS A 352 -11.84 26.06 -38.79
C LYS A 352 -11.59 26.79 -40.09
N GLU A 353 -11.52 28.14 -40.05
CA GLU A 353 -11.23 28.97 -41.21
C GLU A 353 -9.86 28.68 -41.84
N HIS A 354 -8.86 28.42 -41.01
CA HIS A 354 -7.52 28.06 -41.49
C HIS A 354 -7.34 26.58 -41.85
N GLY A 355 -8.40 25.76 -41.72
CA GLY A 355 -8.35 24.35 -42.03
C GLY A 355 -7.66 23.48 -40.99
N TYR A 356 -7.44 23.96 -39.77
CA TYR A 356 -6.85 23.20 -38.66
C TYR A 356 -7.91 22.37 -37.94
N GLN A 357 -8.39 21.35 -38.62
CA GLN A 357 -9.55 20.58 -38.18
C GLN A 357 -9.33 19.81 -36.87
N LYS A 358 -8.14 19.22 -36.69
CA LYS A 358 -7.81 18.48 -35.47
C LYS A 358 -7.65 19.40 -34.26
N GLY A 359 -7.01 20.56 -34.48
CA GLY A 359 -6.91 21.61 -33.49
C GLY A 359 -8.26 22.16 -33.06
N ALA A 360 -9.18 22.43 -34.04
CA ALA A 360 -10.54 22.88 -33.77
C ALA A 360 -11.33 21.86 -32.96
N THR A 361 -11.37 20.60 -33.40
CA THR A 361 -12.06 19.52 -32.69
C THR A 361 -11.52 19.32 -31.28
N TYR A 362 -10.19 19.42 -31.12
CA TYR A 362 -9.57 19.34 -29.78
C TYR A 362 -10.05 20.47 -28.87
N LEU A 363 -10.07 21.71 -29.35
CA LEU A 363 -10.52 22.87 -28.59
C LEU A 363 -12.01 22.78 -28.24
N GLU A 364 -12.86 22.30 -29.14
CA GLU A 364 -14.27 22.06 -28.86
C GLU A 364 -14.44 21.11 -27.67
N ASN A 365 -13.83 19.93 -27.73
CA ASN A 365 -13.88 18.95 -26.65
C ASN A 365 -13.28 19.47 -25.33
N LEU A 366 -12.20 20.26 -25.42
CA LEU A 366 -11.54 20.84 -24.25
C LEU A 366 -12.44 21.89 -23.59
N SER A 367 -13.07 22.77 -24.38
CA SER A 367 -13.84 23.93 -23.89
C SER A 367 -15.05 23.52 -23.05
N GLU A 368 -15.61 22.34 -23.28
CA GLU A 368 -16.74 21.80 -22.53
C GLU A 368 -16.40 21.50 -21.07
N ARG A 369 -15.12 21.13 -20.79
CA ARG A 369 -14.72 20.54 -19.50
C ARG A 369 -13.53 21.20 -18.83
N ILE A 370 -12.95 22.26 -19.42
CA ILE A 370 -11.72 22.88 -18.89
C ILE A 370 -12.00 23.86 -17.75
N PHE A 371 -13.21 24.37 -17.65
CA PHE A 371 -13.61 25.36 -16.66
C PHE A 371 -14.48 24.79 -15.54
N THR A 372 -14.71 23.51 -15.46
CA THR A 372 -15.55 22.86 -14.43
C THR A 372 -15.15 23.28 -13.01
N ASN A 373 -13.84 23.41 -12.73
CA ASN A 373 -13.36 23.91 -11.44
C ASN A 373 -13.80 25.37 -11.15
N ILE A 374 -13.91 26.22 -12.16
CA ILE A 374 -14.36 27.61 -12.02
C ILE A 374 -15.89 27.64 -11.80
N GLU A 375 -16.62 26.87 -12.62
CA GLU A 375 -18.09 26.75 -12.52
C GLU A 375 -18.49 26.22 -11.14
N LEU A 376 -17.78 25.19 -10.64
CA LEU A 376 -18.01 24.65 -9.30
C LEU A 376 -17.74 25.71 -8.21
N TRP A 377 -16.62 26.45 -8.33
CA TRP A 377 -16.30 27.50 -7.38
C TRP A 377 -17.32 28.62 -7.38
N LEU A 378 -17.76 29.08 -8.55
CA LEU A 378 -18.82 30.11 -8.66
C LEU A 378 -20.14 29.66 -8.05
N LYS A 379 -20.46 28.36 -8.16
CA LYS A 379 -21.71 27.77 -7.68
C LYS A 379 -21.68 27.46 -6.17
N THR A 380 -20.56 26.99 -5.64
CA THR A 380 -20.48 26.40 -4.31
C THR A 380 -19.38 26.98 -3.41
N GLY A 381 -18.46 27.77 -3.95
CA GLY A 381 -17.27 28.23 -3.24
C GLY A 381 -16.16 27.17 -3.08
N VAL A 382 -16.41 25.94 -3.53
CA VAL A 382 -15.44 24.82 -3.37
C VAL A 382 -14.30 24.97 -4.37
N ILE A 383 -13.06 24.99 -3.86
CA ILE A 383 -11.86 25.02 -4.70
C ILE A 383 -11.50 23.58 -5.07
N ALA A 384 -11.76 23.21 -6.31
CA ALA A 384 -11.36 21.92 -6.85
C ALA A 384 -9.94 21.94 -7.45
N PRO A 385 -9.18 20.83 -7.40
CA PRO A 385 -7.94 20.71 -8.15
C PRO A 385 -8.19 20.87 -9.66
N LYS A 386 -7.33 21.65 -10.32
CA LYS A 386 -7.41 21.88 -11.78
C LYS A 386 -6.39 21.08 -12.59
N THR A 387 -5.57 20.25 -11.93
CA THR A 387 -4.51 19.46 -12.58
C THR A 387 -4.39 18.07 -11.97
N THR A 388 -3.84 17.12 -12.74
CA THR A 388 -3.48 15.76 -12.31
C THR A 388 -2.10 15.68 -11.62
N SER A 389 -1.53 16.80 -11.18
CA SER A 389 -0.16 16.89 -10.65
C SER A 389 0.12 15.97 -9.47
N LEU A 390 -0.90 15.62 -8.69
CA LEU A 390 -0.78 14.65 -7.60
C LEU A 390 -0.54 13.24 -8.15
N LEU A 391 -1.28 12.81 -9.17
CA LEU A 391 -1.06 11.53 -9.84
C LEU A 391 0.31 11.47 -10.54
N GLU A 392 0.76 12.56 -11.16
CA GLU A 392 2.11 12.63 -11.73
C GLU A 392 3.19 12.43 -10.66
N ARG A 393 3.02 12.98 -9.46
CA ARG A 393 3.93 12.73 -8.32
C ARG A 393 3.90 11.26 -7.90
N ILE A 394 2.72 10.66 -7.81
CA ILE A 394 2.54 9.23 -7.51
C ILE A 394 3.24 8.39 -8.59
N PHE A 395 3.02 8.66 -9.86
CA PHE A 395 3.68 7.95 -10.96
C PHE A 395 5.19 8.15 -10.99
N ARG A 396 5.70 9.28 -10.52
CA ARG A 396 7.14 9.49 -10.34
C ARG A 396 7.73 8.55 -9.29
N GLU A 397 7.03 8.35 -8.17
CA GLU A 397 7.46 7.39 -7.14
C GLU A 397 7.39 5.95 -7.67
N ILE A 398 6.29 5.56 -8.30
CA ILE A 398 6.16 4.26 -8.95
C ILE A 398 7.25 4.09 -10.03
N GLY A 399 7.48 5.11 -10.85
CA GLY A 399 8.48 5.11 -11.92
C GLY A 399 9.91 4.89 -11.43
N ARG A 400 10.27 5.39 -10.25
CA ARG A 400 11.58 5.11 -9.63
C ARG A 400 11.82 3.61 -9.41
N ARG A 401 10.73 2.87 -9.15
CA ARG A 401 10.78 1.43 -8.91
C ARG A 401 10.58 0.61 -10.18
N VAL A 402 9.70 1.04 -11.06
CA VAL A 402 9.21 0.26 -12.20
C VAL A 402 9.94 0.56 -13.50
N LYS A 403 10.23 1.85 -13.77
CA LYS A 403 10.83 2.27 -15.06
C LYS A 403 12.36 2.15 -15.10
N ARG A 404 13.04 2.20 -13.94
CA ARG A 404 14.51 2.21 -13.85
C ARG A 404 15.15 0.85 -13.67
N ILE A 405 14.50 -0.21 -14.11
CA ILE A 405 15.05 -1.56 -14.06
C ILE A 405 15.27 -2.11 -15.48
N ALA A 406 16.30 -2.97 -15.62
CA ALA A 406 16.65 -3.56 -16.91
C ALA A 406 15.59 -4.57 -17.41
N TRP A 407 14.88 -5.21 -16.50
CA TRP A 407 13.93 -6.29 -16.77
C TRP A 407 12.49 -5.78 -16.82
N GLY A 408 11.65 -6.46 -17.60
CA GLY A 408 10.22 -6.16 -17.65
C GLY A 408 9.45 -6.72 -16.44
N TRP A 409 8.30 -6.15 -16.17
CA TRP A 409 7.39 -6.55 -15.12
C TRP A 409 6.24 -7.42 -15.63
N SER A 410 5.74 -8.33 -14.80
CA SER A 410 4.40 -8.89 -15.01
C SER A 410 3.34 -7.89 -14.56
N ASP A 411 2.18 -7.92 -15.20
CA ASP A 411 1.06 -7.03 -14.88
C ASP A 411 0.61 -7.17 -13.41
N ALA A 412 0.55 -8.41 -12.91
CA ALA A 412 0.21 -8.68 -11.52
C ALA A 412 1.22 -8.06 -10.53
N THR A 413 2.53 -8.17 -10.82
CA THR A 413 3.55 -7.65 -9.92
C THR A 413 3.58 -6.12 -9.92
N VAL A 414 3.48 -5.47 -11.10
CA VAL A 414 3.48 -4.00 -11.17
C VAL A 414 2.25 -3.42 -10.52
N THR A 415 1.08 -4.04 -10.70
CA THR A 415 -0.17 -3.63 -10.05
C THR A 415 -0.03 -3.67 -8.53
N LYS A 416 0.37 -4.81 -7.96
CA LYS A 416 0.49 -4.96 -6.51
C LYS A 416 1.57 -4.07 -5.90
N LEU A 417 2.73 -3.98 -6.52
CA LEU A 417 3.80 -3.09 -6.06
C LEU A 417 3.35 -1.62 -6.08
N SER A 418 2.65 -1.19 -7.13
CA SER A 418 2.14 0.18 -7.23
C SER A 418 1.09 0.48 -6.17
N LYS A 419 0.16 -0.43 -5.91
CA LYS A 419 -0.80 -0.32 -4.79
C LYS A 419 -0.10 -0.17 -3.45
N MET A 420 0.92 -0.97 -3.17
CA MET A 420 1.73 -0.86 -1.94
C MET A 420 2.43 0.50 -1.83
N ILE A 421 3.02 1.00 -2.93
CA ILE A 421 3.68 2.31 -2.94
C ILE A 421 2.68 3.42 -2.62
N ILE A 422 1.50 3.39 -3.23
CA ILE A 422 0.46 4.40 -3.00
C ILE A 422 0.00 4.34 -1.54
N LEU A 423 -0.34 3.17 -1.04
CA LEU A 423 -0.80 2.99 0.35
C LEU A 423 0.24 3.45 1.35
N LYS A 424 1.47 2.98 1.25
CA LYS A 424 2.55 3.35 2.19
C LYS A 424 2.86 4.84 2.18
N LYS A 425 2.93 5.48 1.00
CA LYS A 425 3.39 6.87 0.87
C LYS A 425 2.28 7.91 0.99
N TYR A 426 1.06 7.55 0.63
CA TYR A 426 -0.04 8.51 0.53
C TYR A 426 -1.25 8.17 1.41
N SER A 427 -1.32 6.95 1.96
CA SER A 427 -2.38 6.47 2.87
C SER A 427 -1.79 5.71 4.05
N LYS A 428 -0.82 6.33 4.71
CA LYS A 428 0.01 5.72 5.76
C LYS A 428 -0.80 5.08 6.88
N GLU A 429 -1.89 5.71 7.30
CA GLU A 429 -2.77 5.19 8.36
C GLU A 429 -3.38 3.83 7.98
N LYS A 430 -3.87 3.69 6.73
CA LYS A 430 -4.41 2.42 6.22
C LYS A 430 -3.32 1.35 6.13
N TRP A 431 -2.11 1.73 5.71
CA TRP A 431 -0.95 0.84 5.66
C TRP A 431 -0.57 0.31 7.03
N GLU A 432 -0.45 1.18 8.02
CA GLU A 432 -0.13 0.80 9.40
C GLU A 432 -1.23 -0.05 10.04
N GLN A 433 -2.49 0.31 9.83
CA GLN A 433 -3.63 -0.44 10.36
C GLN A 433 -3.69 -1.86 9.78
N TYR A 434 -3.50 -2.02 8.47
CA TYR A 434 -3.43 -3.32 7.82
C TYR A 434 -2.36 -4.20 8.45
N TRP A 435 -1.13 -3.67 8.60
CA TRP A 435 -0.05 -4.46 9.18
C TRP A 435 -0.27 -4.79 10.64
N LYS A 436 -0.81 -3.88 11.44
CA LYS A 436 -1.20 -4.16 12.84
C LYS A 436 -2.20 -5.32 12.92
N GLN A 437 -3.21 -5.32 12.07
CA GLN A 437 -4.19 -6.40 12.00
C GLN A 437 -3.55 -7.72 11.54
N LYS A 438 -2.76 -7.69 10.48
CA LYS A 438 -2.09 -8.87 9.93
C LYS A 438 -1.08 -9.49 10.90
N LEU A 439 -0.37 -8.66 11.65
CA LEU A 439 0.57 -9.09 12.68
C LEU A 439 -0.11 -9.55 13.96
N GLY A 440 -1.42 -9.31 14.12
CA GLY A 440 -2.18 -9.69 15.30
C GLY A 440 -1.72 -8.97 16.58
N ILE A 441 -1.24 -7.73 16.46
CA ILE A 441 -0.78 -6.94 17.61
C ILE A 441 -1.99 -6.52 18.44
N ASN A 442 -2.11 -7.13 19.63
CA ASN A 442 -3.27 -6.98 20.51
C ASN A 442 -2.93 -6.54 21.95
N GLY A 443 -1.65 -6.24 22.23
CA GLY A 443 -1.21 -5.78 23.54
C GLY A 443 -1.08 -6.85 24.62
N HIS A 444 -1.23 -8.13 24.28
CA HIS A 444 -1.08 -9.23 25.26
C HIS A 444 0.38 -9.61 25.57
N PHE A 445 1.33 -8.97 24.93
CA PHE A 445 2.75 -9.11 25.21
C PHE A 445 3.33 -7.71 25.43
N SER A 446 4.01 -7.51 26.55
CA SER A 446 4.71 -6.28 26.89
C SER A 446 6.14 -6.57 27.34
N ILE A 447 7.04 -5.65 27.06
CA ILE A 447 8.43 -5.70 27.51
C ILE A 447 8.64 -4.52 28.45
N HIS A 448 9.06 -4.82 29.67
CA HIS A 448 9.40 -3.81 30.68
C HIS A 448 10.90 -3.81 30.92
N PHE A 449 11.52 -2.66 30.71
CA PHE A 449 12.90 -2.45 31.12
C PHE A 449 12.89 -2.02 32.57
N VAL A 450 13.36 -2.91 33.46
CA VAL A 450 13.24 -2.69 34.90
C VAL A 450 14.36 -1.81 35.45
N HIS A 451 15.60 -2.17 35.20
CA HIS A 451 16.77 -1.40 35.61
C HIS A 451 18.06 -2.00 35.05
N ALA A 452 19.09 -1.16 34.83
CA ALA A 452 20.44 -1.61 34.51
C ALA A 452 21.41 -0.95 35.51
N GLU A 453 22.07 -1.74 36.35
CA GLU A 453 23.14 -1.29 37.23
C GLU A 453 24.48 -1.79 36.76
N LEU A 454 25.45 -0.90 36.70
CA LEU A 454 26.84 -1.29 36.51
C LEU A 454 27.39 -1.73 37.86
N ARG A 455 27.64 -3.02 38.04
CA ARG A 455 28.33 -3.53 39.24
C ARG A 455 29.78 -3.74 38.89
N PRO A 456 30.72 -3.08 39.60
CA PRO A 456 32.12 -3.35 39.40
C PRO A 456 32.44 -4.81 39.78
N CYS A 457 33.08 -5.55 38.86
CA CYS A 457 33.67 -6.84 39.22
C CYS A 457 34.76 -6.62 40.23
N HIS A 458 34.56 -7.06 41.46
CA HIS A 458 35.67 -7.24 42.39
C HIS A 458 36.47 -8.44 41.87
N ASN A 459 37.64 -8.17 41.31
CA ASN A 459 38.59 -9.23 40.99
C ASN A 459 38.92 -9.98 42.27
N PHE A 460 38.68 -11.27 42.27
CA PHE A 460 39.26 -12.21 43.20
C PHE A 460 40.73 -12.43 42.85
#